data_a3bae2b202379985d9fb99e44ab21037
#
_entry.id   a3bae2b202379985d9fb99e44ab21037
#
_cell.length_a   1.000
_cell.length_b   1.000
_cell.length_c   1.000
_cell.angle_alpha   90.00
_cell.angle_beta   90.00
_cell.angle_gamma   90.00
#
_symmetry.space_group_name_H-M   'P 1'
#
loop_
_entity.id
_entity.type
_entity.pdbx_description
1 polymer ?
#
loop_
_entity_poly.entity_id
_entity_poly.type
_entity_poly.pdbx_seq_one_letter_code
_entity_poly.pdbx_strand_id
1 'polypeptide(L)'
;MDYRKLLIAVAALAGVIASPADAAPVSASTDASGKAIILVPLTLTKIDDLEFGSIVPATVTGTVMINATSGARTFTGGVTGVPSDPGRRAYFGGAGTPSQQVVVWVTPPTELTSTSNASDKIPVLLLNIDGSPIRSIDPTSRAFFFGVGGIIQINANQPEGLYEATFDVTAAYL
;
A
#
# COMPACT_ATOMS: atom_id res chain seq x y z
N MET A 1 -104.80 -14.56 37.43
CA MET A 1 -104.81 -13.12 37.74
C MET A 1 -103.38 -12.78 38.11
N ASP A 2 -102.59 -12.11 37.51
CA ASP A 2 -102.47 -11.28 36.33
C ASP A 2 -101.08 -11.44 35.67
N TYR A 3 -101.10 -11.73 34.41
CA TYR A 3 -99.95 -11.77 33.58
C TYR A 3 -99.54 -10.37 33.14
N ARG A 4 -98.64 -9.80 33.78
CA ARG A 4 -98.11 -8.55 33.17
C ARG A 4 -96.67 -8.32 33.52
N LYS A 5 -95.98 -8.38 32.43
CA LYS A 5 -94.76 -7.67 32.04
C LYS A 5 -93.48 -8.51 32.12
N LEU A 6 -93.39 -9.34 31.09
CA LEU A 6 -92.13 -9.78 30.62
C LEU A 6 -91.48 -8.64 29.79
N LEU A 7 -90.62 -7.87 30.44
CA LEU A 7 -89.78 -6.90 29.75
C LEU A 7 -88.52 -7.57 29.25
N ILE A 8 -88.53 -7.83 27.97
CA ILE A 8 -87.28 -8.29 27.28
C ILE A 8 -86.37 -7.10 27.12
N ALA A 9 -85.35 -7.02 27.89
CA ALA A 9 -84.23 -6.12 27.66
C ALA A 9 -83.32 -6.74 26.62
N VAL A 10 -83.46 -6.29 25.36
CA VAL A 10 -82.52 -6.60 24.33
C VAL A 10 -81.30 -5.69 24.53
N ALA A 11 -80.27 -6.20 25.14
CA ALA A 11 -78.98 -5.53 25.18
C ALA A 11 -78.36 -5.59 23.78
N ALA A 12 -78.38 -4.48 23.09
CA ALA A 12 -77.68 -4.27 21.85
C ALA A 12 -76.16 -4.27 22.15
N LEU A 13 -75.50 -5.36 21.91
CA LEU A 13 -74.05 -5.44 21.95
C LEU A 13 -73.49 -4.72 20.72
N ALA A 14 -73.20 -3.44 20.86
CA ALA A 14 -72.49 -2.69 19.87
C ALA A 14 -71.04 -3.18 19.81
N GLY A 15 -70.77 -4.07 18.87
CA GLY A 15 -69.41 -4.45 18.52
C GLY A 15 -68.63 -3.25 17.99
N VAL A 16 -67.72 -2.76 18.82
CA VAL A 16 -66.71 -1.80 18.33
C VAL A 16 -65.77 -2.54 17.41
N ILE A 17 -65.98 -2.39 16.11
CA ILE A 17 -65.02 -2.84 15.10
C ILE A 17 -63.85 -1.88 15.20
N ALA A 18 -62.83 -2.26 15.97
CA ALA A 18 -61.56 -1.56 15.97
C ALA A 18 -60.94 -1.73 14.55
N SER A 19 -61.01 -0.72 13.72
CA SER A 19 -60.29 -0.63 12.50
C SER A 19 -58.78 -0.75 12.83
N PRO A 20 -58.02 -1.62 12.15
CA PRO A 20 -56.58 -1.59 12.35
C PRO A 20 -56.08 -0.19 11.99
N ALA A 21 -55.46 0.47 12.95
CA ALA A 21 -54.79 1.73 12.69
C ALA A 21 -53.62 1.41 11.70
N ASP A 22 -53.81 1.79 10.44
CA ASP A 22 -52.74 1.82 9.49
C ASP A 22 -51.66 2.77 10.03
N ALA A 23 -50.53 2.20 10.47
CA ALA A 23 -49.39 3.00 10.88
C ALA A 23 -48.90 3.73 9.63
N ALA A 24 -49.15 5.01 9.54
CA ALA A 24 -48.63 5.82 8.46
C ALA A 24 -47.09 5.75 8.47
N PRO A 25 -46.42 5.55 7.32
CA PRO A 25 -44.99 5.58 7.24
C PRO A 25 -44.45 6.91 7.79
N VAL A 26 -43.55 6.82 8.75
CA VAL A 26 -42.92 8.01 9.34
C VAL A 26 -41.71 8.35 8.46
N SER A 27 -41.74 9.53 7.85
CA SER A 27 -40.57 10.05 7.14
C SER A 27 -39.47 10.40 8.14
N ALA A 28 -38.21 10.15 7.82
CA ALA A 28 -37.10 10.61 8.63
C ALA A 28 -37.15 12.14 8.72
N SER A 29 -36.94 12.69 9.96
CA SER A 29 -36.97 14.11 10.21
C SER A 29 -35.79 14.90 9.63
N THR A 30 -34.79 14.17 9.09
CA THR A 30 -33.60 14.72 8.43
C THR A 30 -33.43 14.08 7.07
N ASP A 31 -33.07 14.90 6.08
CA ASP A 31 -32.73 14.40 4.74
C ASP A 31 -31.53 13.50 4.81
N ALA A 32 -31.65 12.27 4.32
CA ALA A 32 -30.53 11.37 4.14
C ALA A 32 -29.77 11.76 2.88
N SER A 33 -28.47 12.04 2.98
CA SER A 33 -27.61 12.38 1.84
C SER A 33 -26.65 11.23 1.51
N GLY A 34 -26.58 10.83 0.26
CA GLY A 34 -25.55 9.94 -0.28
C GLY A 34 -24.39 10.77 -0.82
N LYS A 35 -23.13 10.37 -0.53
CA LYS A 35 -21.92 11.00 -1.07
C LYS A 35 -21.05 9.94 -1.71
N ALA A 36 -20.41 10.27 -2.84
CA ALA A 36 -19.40 9.48 -3.49
C ALA A 36 -18.24 10.39 -3.91
N ILE A 37 -17.00 9.89 -3.76
CA ILE A 37 -15.81 10.56 -4.27
C ILE A 37 -15.25 9.67 -5.38
N ILE A 38 -15.02 10.25 -6.55
CA ILE A 38 -14.43 9.57 -7.69
C ILE A 38 -12.98 10.04 -7.79
N LEU A 39 -12.04 9.12 -7.68
CA LEU A 39 -10.61 9.39 -7.78
C LEU A 39 -10.12 9.08 -9.20
N VAL A 40 -9.07 9.79 -9.63
CA VAL A 40 -8.33 9.42 -10.84
C VAL A 40 -7.54 8.14 -10.55
N PRO A 41 -7.48 7.19 -11.50
CA PRO A 41 -6.65 6.00 -11.33
C PRO A 41 -5.20 6.37 -10.98
N LEU A 42 -4.64 5.68 -9.96
CA LEU A 42 -3.26 5.87 -9.56
C LEU A 42 -2.33 5.22 -10.60
N THR A 43 -1.28 5.94 -10.97
CA THR A 43 -0.21 5.43 -11.82
C THR A 43 1.10 5.41 -11.07
N LEU A 44 1.97 4.45 -11.38
CA LEU A 44 3.32 4.32 -10.84
C LEU A 44 4.28 3.99 -11.98
N THR A 45 5.38 4.70 -12.07
CA THR A 45 6.40 4.55 -13.12
C THR A 45 7.78 4.50 -12.49
N LYS A 46 8.59 3.54 -12.90
CA LYS A 46 10.01 3.47 -12.57
C LYS A 46 10.76 4.50 -13.42
N ILE A 47 11.60 5.31 -12.79
CA ILE A 47 12.46 6.30 -13.42
C ILE A 47 13.89 5.75 -13.51
N ASP A 48 14.42 5.22 -12.38
CA ASP A 48 15.73 4.61 -12.30
C ASP A 48 15.67 3.25 -11.60
N ASP A 49 16.56 2.34 -11.99
CA ASP A 49 16.77 1.06 -11.32
C ASP A 49 17.64 1.22 -10.05
N LEU A 50 17.50 0.27 -9.11
CA LEU A 50 18.43 0.12 -7.99
C LEU A 50 19.69 -0.61 -8.48
N GLU A 51 20.81 0.08 -8.43
CA GLU A 51 22.10 -0.48 -8.81
C GLU A 51 23.09 -0.36 -7.66
N PHE A 52 23.68 -1.47 -7.25
CA PHE A 52 24.73 -1.45 -6.23
C PHE A 52 26.09 -1.09 -6.82
N GLY A 53 26.21 -1.02 -8.16
CA GLY A 53 27.43 -0.73 -8.90
C GLY A 53 28.45 -1.86 -8.84
N SER A 54 29.63 -1.61 -9.39
CA SER A 54 30.71 -2.61 -9.38
C SER A 54 31.35 -2.71 -8.01
N ILE A 55 31.45 -3.97 -7.53
CA ILE A 55 31.87 -4.31 -6.18
C ILE A 55 33.06 -5.25 -6.24
N VAL A 56 34.07 -5.02 -5.40
CA VAL A 56 35.21 -5.90 -5.22
C VAL A 56 35.03 -6.62 -3.86
N PRO A 57 34.82 -7.95 -3.88
CA PRO A 57 34.65 -8.71 -2.66
C PRO A 57 35.97 -8.79 -1.86
N ALA A 58 35.85 -9.07 -0.56
CA ALA A 58 36.97 -9.34 0.31
C ALA A 58 37.07 -10.82 0.69
N THR A 59 38.09 -11.17 1.45
CA THR A 59 38.25 -12.53 2.02
C THR A 59 37.35 -12.77 3.25
N VAL A 60 36.63 -11.74 3.67
CA VAL A 60 35.63 -11.79 4.74
C VAL A 60 34.29 -11.26 4.23
N THR A 61 33.20 -11.74 4.81
CA THR A 61 31.86 -11.28 4.48
C THR A 61 31.68 -9.81 4.86
N GLY A 62 31.03 -9.06 3.98
CA GLY A 62 30.69 -7.65 4.21
C GLY A 62 29.33 -7.26 3.61
N THR A 63 29.02 -6.01 3.64
CA THR A 63 27.76 -5.48 3.08
C THR A 63 28.02 -4.29 2.19
N VAL A 64 27.12 -4.10 1.25
CA VAL A 64 27.00 -2.89 0.44
C VAL A 64 25.62 -2.30 0.67
N MET A 65 25.55 -1.02 1.00
CA MET A 65 24.29 -0.29 1.20
C MET A 65 24.19 0.86 0.20
N ILE A 66 23.03 0.98 -0.42
CA ILE A 66 22.60 2.20 -1.14
C ILE A 66 21.56 2.91 -0.29
N ASN A 67 21.83 4.16 0.06
CA ASN A 67 20.91 4.98 0.84
C ASN A 67 19.71 5.40 -0.02
N ALA A 68 18.49 5.10 0.43
CA ALA A 68 17.26 5.40 -0.31
C ALA A 68 17.05 6.91 -0.57
N THR A 69 17.52 7.78 0.34
CA THR A 69 17.33 9.23 0.23
C THR A 69 18.40 9.89 -0.64
N SER A 70 19.67 9.59 -0.39
CA SER A 70 20.80 10.26 -1.03
C SER A 70 21.36 9.50 -2.24
N GLY A 71 21.11 8.19 -2.36
CA GLY A 71 21.78 7.31 -3.32
C GLY A 71 23.23 6.98 -2.96
N ALA A 72 23.74 7.50 -1.84
CA ALA A 72 25.10 7.25 -1.41
C ALA A 72 25.36 5.78 -1.11
N ARG A 73 26.49 5.26 -1.61
CA ARG A 73 26.94 3.89 -1.37
C ARG A 73 27.91 3.82 -0.20
N THR A 74 27.72 2.84 0.66
CA THR A 74 28.64 2.54 1.79
C THR A 74 28.94 1.06 1.87
N PHE A 75 30.06 0.71 2.51
CA PHE A 75 30.59 -0.66 2.56
C PHE A 75 30.97 -1.05 4.00
N THR A 76 30.97 -2.36 4.27
CA THR A 76 31.52 -2.96 5.49
C THR A 76 32.34 -4.20 5.16
N GLY A 77 33.08 -4.77 6.13
CA GLY A 77 33.74 -6.06 6.00
C GLY A 77 34.91 -6.11 4.99
N GLY A 78 35.50 -4.96 4.66
CA GLY A 78 36.62 -4.90 3.71
C GLY A 78 36.18 -4.92 2.24
N VAL A 79 34.87 -5.04 1.97
CA VAL A 79 34.31 -4.90 0.61
C VAL A 79 34.56 -3.47 0.13
N THR A 80 34.91 -3.32 -1.15
CA THR A 80 35.16 -2.01 -1.79
C THR A 80 34.38 -1.90 -3.08
N GLY A 81 34.23 -0.68 -3.57
CA GLY A 81 33.53 -0.41 -4.84
C GLY A 81 34.43 0.28 -5.85
N VAL A 82 34.12 0.08 -7.11
CA VAL A 82 34.77 0.79 -8.20
C VAL A 82 34.23 2.22 -8.25
N PRO A 83 35.10 3.25 -8.17
CA PRO A 83 34.66 4.64 -8.14
C PRO A 83 33.94 5.14 -9.40
N SER A 84 34.29 4.58 -10.58
CA SER A 84 33.66 4.93 -11.86
C SER A 84 32.25 4.34 -12.03
N ASP A 85 31.86 3.42 -11.14
CA ASP A 85 30.53 2.84 -11.11
C ASP A 85 29.99 2.82 -9.67
N PRO A 86 29.52 3.97 -9.19
CA PRO A 86 29.13 4.15 -7.78
C PRO A 86 27.82 3.47 -7.40
N GLY A 87 27.06 2.96 -8.40
CA GLY A 87 25.69 2.53 -8.17
C GLY A 87 24.74 3.72 -7.97
N ARG A 88 23.46 3.42 -7.80
CA ARG A 88 22.41 4.43 -7.56
C ARG A 88 21.18 3.81 -6.89
N ARG A 89 20.42 4.64 -6.22
CA ARG A 89 19.09 4.24 -5.71
C ARG A 89 18.11 4.06 -6.87
N ALA A 90 17.12 3.20 -6.71
CA ALA A 90 15.97 3.25 -7.60
C ALA A 90 15.15 4.51 -7.33
N TYR A 91 14.50 5.02 -8.37
CA TYR A 91 13.64 6.19 -8.26
C TYR A 91 12.32 5.95 -8.97
N PHE A 92 11.23 6.34 -8.31
CA PHE A 92 9.87 6.13 -8.80
C PHE A 92 9.09 7.43 -8.76
N GLY A 93 8.21 7.60 -9.74
CA GLY A 93 7.22 8.66 -9.79
C GLY A 93 5.82 8.07 -9.92
N GLY A 94 4.85 8.64 -9.23
CA GLY A 94 3.46 8.28 -9.37
C GLY A 94 2.59 9.51 -9.57
N ALA A 95 1.41 9.32 -10.16
CA ALA A 95 0.44 10.39 -10.34
C ALA A 95 -0.98 9.91 -9.98
N GLY A 96 -1.81 10.86 -9.54
CA GLY A 96 -3.18 10.57 -9.14
C GLY A 96 -4.00 11.81 -8.81
N THR A 97 -5.02 11.64 -7.99
CA THR A 97 -5.89 12.74 -7.57
C THR A 97 -5.14 13.71 -6.64
N PRO A 98 -5.14 15.02 -6.95
CA PRO A 98 -4.46 16.05 -6.17
C PRO A 98 -4.87 16.01 -4.70
N SER A 99 -3.91 16.31 -3.81
CA SER A 99 -4.11 16.38 -2.35
C SER A 99 -4.57 15.09 -1.67
N GLN A 100 -4.67 13.98 -2.42
CA GLN A 100 -4.92 12.67 -1.81
C GLN A 100 -3.63 12.09 -1.26
N GLN A 101 -3.78 11.22 -0.27
CA GLN A 101 -2.68 10.45 0.29
C GLN A 101 -2.61 9.06 -0.35
N VAL A 102 -1.39 8.58 -0.53
CA VAL A 102 -1.10 7.24 -1.00
C VAL A 102 -0.11 6.57 -0.04
N VAL A 103 -0.25 5.28 0.14
CA VAL A 103 0.75 4.46 0.80
C VAL A 103 1.58 3.74 -0.24
N VAL A 104 2.91 3.71 -0.03
CA VAL A 104 3.88 3.04 -0.90
C VAL A 104 4.60 1.97 -0.11
N TRP A 105 4.83 0.81 -0.73
CA TRP A 105 5.67 -0.24 -0.12
C TRP A 105 6.47 -0.97 -1.20
N VAL A 106 7.56 -1.59 -0.76
CA VAL A 106 8.44 -2.41 -1.58
C VAL A 106 8.46 -3.84 -1.04
N THR A 107 8.39 -4.81 -1.95
CA THR A 107 8.56 -6.23 -1.61
C THR A 107 9.94 -6.66 -2.09
N PRO A 108 10.91 -6.89 -1.17
CA PRO A 108 12.26 -7.26 -1.54
C PRO A 108 12.34 -8.70 -2.05
N PRO A 109 13.26 -9.00 -2.99
CA PRO A 109 13.66 -10.37 -3.26
C PRO A 109 14.52 -10.88 -2.09
N THR A 110 14.64 -12.18 -1.94
CA THR A 110 15.51 -12.78 -0.92
C THR A 110 16.99 -12.69 -1.28
N GLU A 111 17.30 -12.71 -2.57
CA GLU A 111 18.67 -12.77 -3.09
C GLU A 111 18.76 -12.24 -4.52
N LEU A 112 19.94 -11.79 -4.93
CA LEU A 112 20.32 -11.60 -6.31
C LEU A 112 20.99 -12.89 -6.79
N THR A 113 20.69 -13.33 -8.01
CA THR A 113 21.23 -14.55 -8.60
C THR A 113 22.15 -14.20 -9.74
N SER A 114 23.30 -14.90 -9.83
CA SER A 114 24.25 -14.73 -10.94
C SER A 114 23.61 -15.14 -12.26
N THR A 115 23.78 -14.32 -13.27
CA THR A 115 23.30 -14.59 -14.63
C THR A 115 24.07 -15.71 -15.33
N SER A 116 25.31 -16.00 -14.89
CA SER A 116 26.18 -17.06 -15.44
C SER A 116 26.10 -18.38 -14.67
N ASN A 117 25.82 -18.34 -13.38
CA ASN A 117 25.70 -19.52 -12.50
C ASN A 117 24.62 -19.33 -11.44
N ALA A 118 23.49 -19.96 -11.63
CA ALA A 118 22.33 -19.84 -10.72
C ALA A 118 22.58 -20.33 -9.28
N SER A 119 23.70 -21.03 -9.02
CA SER A 119 24.11 -21.41 -7.66
C SER A 119 24.78 -20.28 -6.89
N ASP A 120 25.32 -19.29 -7.60
CA ASP A 120 25.98 -18.15 -6.98
C ASP A 120 24.97 -17.05 -6.68
N LYS A 121 24.88 -16.67 -5.41
CA LYS A 121 23.84 -15.80 -4.88
C LYS A 121 24.40 -14.74 -3.96
N ILE A 122 23.73 -13.61 -3.93
CA ILE A 122 24.01 -12.50 -3.03
C ILE A 122 22.73 -12.24 -2.21
N PRO A 123 22.71 -12.49 -0.90
CA PRO A 123 21.55 -12.22 -0.07
C PRO A 123 21.15 -10.74 -0.05
N VAL A 124 19.87 -10.46 -0.19
CA VAL A 124 19.29 -9.13 0.02
C VAL A 124 18.84 -9.05 1.48
N LEU A 125 19.49 -8.20 2.26
CA LEU A 125 19.18 -8.06 3.68
C LEU A 125 18.00 -7.11 3.92
N LEU A 126 17.88 -6.06 3.10
CA LEU A 126 16.86 -5.05 3.24
C LEU A 126 16.66 -4.30 1.92
N LEU A 127 15.41 -4.00 1.57
CA LEU A 127 15.05 -2.86 0.72
C LEU A 127 14.17 -1.91 1.52
N ASN A 128 14.37 -0.63 1.38
CA ASN A 128 13.60 0.40 2.05
C ASN A 128 13.34 1.59 1.13
N ILE A 129 12.25 2.30 1.41
CA ILE A 129 11.95 3.57 0.75
C ILE A 129 12.53 4.74 1.54
N ASP A 130 12.74 5.87 0.89
CA ASP A 130 13.13 7.12 1.54
C ASP A 130 11.95 7.69 2.35
N GLY A 131 12.21 8.17 3.56
CA GLY A 131 11.22 8.86 4.42
C GLY A 131 9.97 8.02 4.75
N SER A 132 8.80 8.70 4.81
CA SER A 132 7.52 8.06 5.19
C SER A 132 6.96 7.20 4.05
N PRO A 133 6.34 6.04 4.34
CA PRO A 133 5.60 5.28 3.35
C PRO A 133 4.33 6.00 2.86
N ILE A 134 3.81 6.95 3.64
CA ILE A 134 2.67 7.76 3.24
C ILE A 134 3.16 8.98 2.49
N ARG A 135 2.65 9.17 1.26
CA ARG A 135 2.96 10.29 0.38
C ARG A 135 1.69 11.09 0.11
N SER A 136 1.82 12.42 0.09
CA SER A 136 0.77 13.29 -0.42
C SER A 136 1.01 13.56 -1.89
N ILE A 137 -0.04 13.43 -2.70
CA ILE A 137 0.02 13.81 -4.11
C ILE A 137 0.00 15.33 -4.18
N ASP A 138 1.02 15.90 -4.79
CA ASP A 138 1.16 17.36 -4.94
C ASP A 138 -0.06 17.95 -5.65
N PRO A 139 -0.67 19.02 -5.12
CA PRO A 139 -1.89 19.58 -5.67
C PRO A 139 -1.73 20.22 -7.05
N THR A 140 -0.52 20.64 -7.42
CA THR A 140 -0.25 21.32 -8.68
C THR A 140 0.26 20.35 -9.74
N SER A 141 1.33 19.61 -9.46
CA SER A 141 1.91 18.65 -10.40
C SER A 141 1.14 17.34 -10.48
N ARG A 142 0.26 17.06 -9.50
CA ARG A 142 -0.52 15.83 -9.37
C ARG A 142 0.35 14.57 -9.26
N ALA A 143 1.59 14.72 -8.80
CA ALA A 143 2.60 13.69 -8.73
C ALA A 143 3.14 13.51 -7.31
N PHE A 144 3.76 12.36 -7.07
CA PHE A 144 4.58 12.07 -5.89
C PHE A 144 5.80 11.28 -6.33
N PHE A 145 6.89 11.38 -5.54
CA PHE A 145 8.14 10.71 -5.87
C PHE A 145 8.72 10.05 -4.62
N PHE A 146 9.51 9.00 -4.84
CA PHE A 146 10.27 8.35 -3.77
C PHE A 146 11.43 7.55 -4.32
N GLY A 147 12.47 7.40 -3.47
CA GLY A 147 13.63 6.57 -3.74
C GLY A 147 13.53 5.23 -3.02
N VAL A 148 14.13 4.20 -3.61
CA VAL A 148 14.33 2.89 -2.98
C VAL A 148 15.82 2.63 -2.90
N GLY A 149 16.28 2.30 -1.70
CA GLY A 149 17.64 1.84 -1.42
C GLY A 149 17.61 0.44 -0.82
N GLY A 150 18.76 -0.07 -0.47
CA GLY A 150 18.83 -1.38 0.13
C GLY A 150 20.20 -1.79 0.60
N ILE A 151 20.26 -2.97 1.20
CA ILE A 151 21.48 -3.58 1.73
C ILE A 151 21.58 -5.00 1.17
N ILE A 152 22.71 -5.32 0.58
CA ILE A 152 23.08 -6.67 0.16
C ILE A 152 24.30 -7.15 0.95
N GLN A 153 24.39 -8.47 1.12
CA GLN A 153 25.54 -9.12 1.75
C GLN A 153 26.45 -9.69 0.68
N ILE A 154 27.72 -9.32 0.70
CA ILE A 154 28.75 -9.90 -0.15
C ILE A 154 29.48 -10.97 0.65
N ASN A 155 29.43 -12.21 0.19
CA ASN A 155 30.11 -13.32 0.84
C ASN A 155 31.63 -13.21 0.66
N ALA A 156 32.38 -13.85 1.56
CA ALA A 156 33.84 -13.97 1.39
C ALA A 156 34.16 -14.62 0.04
N ASN A 157 35.05 -14.00 -0.74
CA ASN A 157 35.46 -14.47 -2.05
C ASN A 157 34.25 -14.70 -2.99
N GLN A 158 33.24 -13.82 -2.94
CA GLN A 158 32.08 -13.91 -3.82
C GLN A 158 32.55 -14.05 -5.27
N PRO A 159 32.05 -15.05 -6.05
CA PRO A 159 32.41 -15.23 -7.45
C PRO A 159 32.12 -13.99 -8.29
N GLU A 160 32.95 -13.74 -9.29
CA GLU A 160 32.73 -12.68 -10.27
C GLU A 160 31.47 -12.95 -11.11
N GLY A 161 30.80 -11.91 -11.58
CA GLY A 161 29.66 -12.03 -12.45
C GLY A 161 28.63 -10.90 -12.25
N LEU A 162 27.64 -10.90 -13.10
CA LEU A 162 26.46 -10.03 -12.95
C LEU A 162 25.42 -10.76 -12.10
N TYR A 163 24.94 -10.09 -11.07
CA TYR A 163 23.91 -10.61 -10.16
C TYR A 163 22.67 -9.74 -10.24
N GLU A 164 21.53 -10.35 -10.48
CA GLU A 164 20.28 -9.66 -10.72
C GLU A 164 19.11 -10.28 -9.95
N ALA A 165 18.13 -9.46 -9.63
CA ALA A 165 16.79 -9.85 -9.19
C ALA A 165 15.80 -8.73 -9.49
N THR A 166 14.53 -9.06 -9.53
CA THR A 166 13.44 -8.09 -9.60
C THR A 166 12.82 -7.90 -8.21
N PHE A 167 12.25 -6.74 -7.98
CA PHE A 167 11.44 -6.45 -6.80
C PHE A 167 10.18 -5.69 -7.18
N ASP A 168 9.14 -5.86 -6.38
CA ASP A 168 7.86 -5.20 -6.62
C ASP A 168 7.74 -3.94 -5.79
N VAL A 169 7.19 -2.90 -6.41
CA VAL A 169 6.82 -1.64 -5.77
C VAL A 169 5.34 -1.40 -6.00
N THR A 170 4.63 -1.11 -4.93
CA THR A 170 3.19 -0.91 -4.98
C THR A 170 2.80 0.42 -4.34
N ALA A 171 1.78 1.06 -4.90
CA ALA A 171 1.17 2.25 -4.33
C ALA A 171 -0.36 2.10 -4.34
N ALA A 172 -1.02 2.57 -3.28
CA ALA A 172 -2.47 2.58 -3.17
C ALA A 172 -2.95 3.87 -2.50
N TYR A 173 -4.16 4.33 -2.85
CA TYR A 173 -4.82 5.39 -2.10
C TYR A 173 -5.14 4.95 -0.67
N LEU A 174 -5.04 5.89 0.28
CA LEU A 174 -5.43 5.71 1.68
C LEU A 174 -6.89 6.07 1.91
#